data_ae41321d4eca51b891dfbb68e0318893
#
_entry.id   ae41321d4eca51b891dfbb68e0318893
#
_cell.length_a   1.000
_cell.length_b   1.000
_cell.length_c   1.000
_cell.angle_alpha   90.00
_cell.angle_beta   90.00
_cell.angle_gamma   90.00
#
_symmetry.space_group_name_H-M   'P 1'
#
loop_
_entity.id
_entity.type
_entity.pdbx_description
1 polymer ?
#
loop_
_entity_poly.entity_id
_entity_poly.type
_entity_poly.pdbx_seq_one_letter_code
_entity_poly.pdbx_strand_id
1 'polypeptide(L)'
;MSTVPTPLPMRAMDTIAMPAQSTAVQPEEFQRGLIEGMERALLREPSPPCLLRAPTGSGKTFVISQVLERVSAKQPVLWFWFVPFVTLVQQTADALAANAPSLSPRSLNDGRNQEARAGMVLLSTAQGVARAQWRTKGYDADGDDDTRTLAAFVARARAQGLQVGLVVDEAHIGVDKNTEFGKFAHWLGADYLVMATATPKDERLSEFLTHAGYSAQEAFAVSRDEVVNARLNKKYIEAVVYSLGPTMATITDLRRTVLRQSWLRHLEIEKALQAAGV
;
A
#
# COMPACT_ATOMS: atom_id res chain seq x y z
N MET A 1 -44.03 32.93 39.36
CA MET A 1 -42.63 33.38 39.17
C MET A 1 -41.76 32.15 39.13
N SER A 2 -41.39 31.76 37.91
CA SER A 2 -40.57 30.56 37.68
C SER A 2 -39.13 31.00 37.51
N THR A 3 -38.25 30.58 38.37
CA THR A 3 -36.82 30.87 38.31
C THR A 3 -36.12 29.87 37.42
N VAL A 4 -35.59 30.35 36.26
CA VAL A 4 -34.76 29.61 35.36
C VAL A 4 -33.35 29.46 36.00
N PRO A 5 -32.76 28.27 36.08
CA PRO A 5 -31.40 28.12 36.62
C PRO A 5 -30.36 28.64 35.62
N THR A 6 -29.41 29.42 36.13
CA THR A 6 -28.25 29.93 35.39
C THR A 6 -27.30 28.79 35.02
N PRO A 7 -26.83 28.69 33.75
CA PRO A 7 -25.85 27.68 33.38
C PRO A 7 -24.49 27.97 34.01
N LEU A 8 -23.86 26.90 34.52
CA LEU A 8 -22.51 26.92 35.06
C LEU A 8 -21.48 27.23 33.94
N PRO A 9 -20.43 27.97 34.21
CA PRO A 9 -19.41 28.24 33.21
C PRO A 9 -18.65 26.94 32.84
N MET A 10 -18.65 26.63 31.56
CA MET A 10 -17.78 25.56 31.00
C MET A 10 -16.33 25.97 31.25
N ARG A 11 -15.62 25.19 32.06
CA ARG A 11 -14.17 25.26 32.18
C ARG A 11 -13.59 24.96 30.81
N ALA A 12 -12.76 25.86 30.27
CA ALA A 12 -11.94 25.60 29.11
C ALA A 12 -11.11 24.33 29.38
N MET A 13 -11.30 23.30 28.58
CA MET A 13 -10.40 22.14 28.54
C MET A 13 -9.06 22.68 28.03
N ASP A 14 -8.07 22.70 28.89
CA ASP A 14 -6.69 22.92 28.50
C ASP A 14 -6.34 21.91 27.43
N THR A 15 -6.12 22.40 26.21
CA THR A 15 -5.59 21.60 25.10
C THR A 15 -4.19 21.21 25.52
N ILE A 16 -4.04 19.97 25.99
CA ILE A 16 -2.70 19.37 26.16
C ILE A 16 -2.12 19.27 24.76
N ALA A 17 -1.29 20.24 24.41
CA ALA A 17 -0.45 20.17 23.24
C ALA A 17 0.52 19.00 23.45
N MET A 18 0.20 17.85 22.91
CA MET A 18 1.17 16.77 22.79
C MET A 18 2.34 17.28 21.94
N PRO A 19 3.58 17.17 22.39
CA PRO A 19 4.71 17.51 21.56
C PRO A 19 4.69 16.58 20.35
N ALA A 20 4.61 17.16 19.17
CA ALA A 20 4.80 16.45 17.91
C ALA A 20 6.29 16.04 17.81
N GLN A 21 6.66 15.01 18.53
CA GLN A 21 7.89 14.28 18.25
C GLN A 21 7.55 13.34 17.09
N SER A 22 7.82 13.78 15.89
CA SER A 22 8.01 12.90 14.73
C SER A 22 9.25 12.05 15.01
N THR A 23 9.11 11.03 15.82
CA THR A 23 10.11 9.98 15.90
C THR A 23 9.98 9.18 14.61
N ALA A 24 10.91 9.41 13.67
CA ALA A 24 11.01 8.60 12.48
C ALA A 24 10.97 7.12 12.89
N VAL A 25 10.02 6.37 12.33
CA VAL A 25 9.87 4.95 12.63
C VAL A 25 11.16 4.25 12.24
N GLN A 26 11.81 3.60 13.21
CA GLN A 26 13.02 2.85 12.95
C GLN A 26 12.64 1.47 12.39
N PRO A 27 13.30 1.01 11.32
CA PRO A 27 13.04 -0.32 10.78
C PRO A 27 13.50 -1.41 11.75
N GLU A 28 12.68 -2.44 11.91
CA GLU A 28 13.07 -3.68 12.56
C GLU A 28 14.22 -4.35 11.80
N GLU A 29 14.95 -5.27 12.45
CA GLU A 29 16.13 -5.91 11.88
C GLU A 29 15.81 -6.59 10.53
N PHE A 30 14.73 -7.38 10.48
CA PHE A 30 14.32 -8.03 9.22
C PHE A 30 13.92 -7.02 8.14
N GLN A 31 13.26 -5.91 8.51
CA GLN A 31 12.91 -4.85 7.56
C GLN A 31 14.16 -4.17 7.00
N ARG A 32 15.16 -3.94 7.84
CA ARG A 32 16.45 -3.37 7.41
C ARG A 32 17.14 -4.27 6.39
N GLY A 33 17.17 -5.58 6.65
CA GLY A 33 17.71 -6.56 5.71
C GLY A 33 16.98 -6.58 4.36
N LEU A 34 15.64 -6.50 4.38
CA LEU A 34 14.81 -6.41 3.18
C LEU A 34 15.09 -5.11 2.40
N ILE A 35 15.13 -3.96 3.08
CA ILE A 35 15.39 -2.65 2.47
C ILE A 35 16.75 -2.64 1.77
N GLU A 36 17.81 -3.07 2.46
CA GLU A 36 19.16 -3.10 1.91
C GLU A 36 19.32 -4.10 0.76
N GLY A 37 18.67 -5.25 0.87
CA GLY A 37 18.66 -6.27 -0.16
C GLY A 37 17.97 -5.78 -1.44
N MET A 38 16.76 -5.25 -1.31
CA MET A 38 15.99 -4.74 -2.45
C MET A 38 16.64 -3.51 -3.09
N GLU A 39 17.15 -2.57 -2.30
CA GLU A 39 17.92 -1.43 -2.82
C GLU A 39 19.10 -1.88 -3.68
N ARG A 40 19.89 -2.83 -3.16
CA ARG A 40 21.05 -3.38 -3.85
C ARG A 40 20.67 -4.12 -5.14
N ALA A 41 19.54 -4.83 -5.13
CA ALA A 41 19.04 -5.52 -6.31
C ALA A 41 18.59 -4.53 -7.39
N LEU A 42 17.78 -3.54 -7.01
CA LEU A 42 17.27 -2.54 -7.96
C LEU A 42 18.37 -1.69 -8.60
N LEU A 43 19.46 -1.43 -7.89
CA LEU A 43 20.60 -0.64 -8.41
C LEU A 43 21.57 -1.44 -9.27
N ARG A 44 21.30 -2.71 -9.56
CA ARG A 44 22.10 -3.50 -10.53
C ARG A 44 21.70 -3.18 -11.98
N GLU A 45 22.59 -3.45 -12.90
CA GLU A 45 22.34 -3.35 -14.34
C GLU A 45 22.55 -4.72 -15.01
N PRO A 46 21.50 -5.29 -15.59
CA PRO A 46 20.10 -4.83 -15.59
C PRO A 46 19.44 -5.00 -14.20
N SER A 47 18.51 -4.10 -13.88
CA SER A 47 17.73 -4.18 -12.65
C SER A 47 16.76 -5.37 -12.70
N PRO A 48 16.84 -6.34 -11.77
CA PRO A 48 15.86 -7.42 -11.73
C PRO A 48 14.56 -6.94 -11.10
N PRO A 49 13.40 -7.45 -11.51
CA PRO A 49 12.17 -7.31 -10.76
C PRO A 49 12.34 -7.83 -9.33
N CYS A 50 11.93 -7.04 -8.34
CA CYS A 50 11.95 -7.42 -6.93
C CYS A 50 10.58 -7.86 -6.48
N LEU A 51 10.46 -9.07 -5.92
CA LEU A 51 9.23 -9.59 -5.32
C LEU A 51 9.37 -9.67 -3.80
N LEU A 52 8.65 -8.81 -3.08
CA LEU A 52 8.55 -8.84 -1.62
C LEU A 52 7.42 -9.78 -1.18
N ARG A 53 7.78 -10.91 -0.59
CA ARG A 53 6.85 -11.88 0.02
C ARG A 53 6.83 -11.67 1.52
N ALA A 54 5.78 -11.05 2.02
CA ALA A 54 5.70 -10.71 3.43
C ALA A 54 4.25 -10.79 3.94
N PRO A 55 3.99 -11.36 5.12
CA PRO A 55 2.65 -11.47 5.66
C PRO A 55 2.00 -10.10 5.88
N THR A 56 0.68 -10.08 5.98
CA THR A 56 -0.05 -8.88 6.37
C THR A 56 0.44 -8.39 7.73
N GLY A 57 0.62 -7.08 7.89
CA GLY A 57 1.13 -6.49 9.13
C GLY A 57 2.66 -6.47 9.26
N SER A 58 3.42 -6.99 8.28
CA SER A 58 4.90 -6.94 8.29
C SER A 58 5.48 -5.56 8.00
N GLY A 59 4.65 -4.57 7.61
CA GLY A 59 5.13 -3.26 7.18
C GLY A 59 5.60 -3.21 5.72
N LYS A 60 5.00 -3.99 4.80
CA LYS A 60 5.34 -3.97 3.37
C LYS A 60 5.45 -2.55 2.80
N THR A 61 4.41 -1.73 3.04
CA THR A 61 4.38 -0.34 2.57
C THR A 61 5.55 0.47 3.13
N PHE A 62 5.90 0.30 4.40
CA PHE A 62 7.05 0.93 5.03
C PHE A 62 8.36 0.52 4.35
N VAL A 63 8.59 -0.79 4.18
CA VAL A 63 9.80 -1.33 3.52
C VAL A 63 9.93 -0.77 2.10
N ILE A 64 8.86 -0.83 1.31
CA ILE A 64 8.87 -0.30 -0.06
C ILE A 64 9.14 1.21 -0.06
N SER A 65 8.47 1.99 0.79
CA SER A 65 8.70 3.44 0.88
C SER A 65 10.17 3.78 1.12
N GLN A 66 10.81 3.08 2.05
CA GLN A 66 12.24 3.24 2.34
C GLN A 66 13.14 2.83 1.16
N VAL A 67 12.78 1.75 0.46
CA VAL A 67 13.51 1.31 -0.75
C VAL A 67 13.42 2.37 -1.85
N LEU A 68 12.21 2.86 -2.15
CA LEU A 68 12.02 3.89 -3.18
C LEU A 68 12.79 5.17 -2.84
N GLU A 69 12.77 5.60 -1.58
CA GLU A 69 13.51 6.78 -1.13
C GLU A 69 15.01 6.62 -1.35
N ARG A 70 15.58 5.48 -0.96
CA ARG A 70 17.01 5.20 -1.11
C ARG A 70 17.44 5.07 -2.58
N VAL A 71 16.61 4.45 -3.41
CA VAL A 71 16.86 4.36 -4.86
C VAL A 71 16.76 5.75 -5.48
N SER A 72 15.73 6.54 -5.15
CA SER A 72 15.55 7.90 -5.67
C SER A 72 16.64 8.88 -5.25
N ALA A 73 17.32 8.63 -4.13
CA ALA A 73 18.48 9.40 -3.71
C ALA A 73 19.72 9.15 -4.60
N LYS A 74 19.76 8.04 -5.34
CA LYS A 74 20.88 7.62 -6.18
C LYS A 74 20.60 7.71 -7.68
N GLN A 75 19.31 7.61 -8.04
CA GLN A 75 18.85 7.58 -9.42
C GLN A 75 17.64 8.50 -9.59
N PRO A 76 17.52 9.24 -10.71
CA PRO A 76 16.39 10.12 -10.97
C PRO A 76 15.17 9.31 -11.42
N VAL A 77 14.35 8.81 -10.48
CA VAL A 77 13.24 7.91 -10.78
C VAL A 77 11.89 8.61 -10.57
N LEU A 78 11.00 8.44 -11.55
CA LEU A 78 9.56 8.68 -11.47
C LEU A 78 8.87 7.35 -11.16
N TRP A 79 8.14 7.29 -10.07
CA TRP A 79 7.49 6.05 -9.62
C TRP A 79 5.99 6.04 -9.93
N PHE A 80 5.49 4.88 -10.36
CA PHE A 80 4.08 4.54 -10.43
C PHE A 80 3.80 3.47 -9.39
N TRP A 81 2.90 3.74 -8.45
CA TRP A 81 2.53 2.79 -7.40
C TRP A 81 1.05 2.46 -7.48
N PHE A 82 0.77 1.19 -7.74
CA PHE A 82 -0.58 0.68 -7.87
C PHE A 82 -0.99 -0.12 -6.63
N VAL A 83 -2.12 0.27 -6.06
CA VAL A 83 -2.75 -0.39 -4.91
C VAL A 83 -4.03 -1.11 -5.35
N PRO A 84 -4.50 -2.15 -4.62
CA PRO A 84 -5.66 -2.93 -5.05
C PRO A 84 -6.99 -2.17 -4.96
N PHE A 85 -7.12 -1.24 -4.00
CA PHE A 85 -8.37 -0.54 -3.73
C PHE A 85 -8.20 0.98 -3.64
N VAL A 86 -9.23 1.72 -4.09
CA VAL A 86 -9.21 3.20 -4.08
C VAL A 86 -8.99 3.77 -2.68
N THR A 87 -9.55 3.14 -1.65
CA THR A 87 -9.37 3.55 -0.25
C THR A 87 -7.92 3.49 0.23
N LEU A 88 -7.09 2.67 -0.39
CA LEU A 88 -5.67 2.54 -0.05
C LEU A 88 -4.79 3.61 -0.71
N VAL A 89 -5.28 4.32 -1.73
CA VAL A 89 -4.50 5.36 -2.42
C VAL A 89 -4.06 6.46 -1.44
N GLN A 90 -5.02 7.03 -0.71
CA GLN A 90 -4.72 8.08 0.27
C GLN A 90 -3.88 7.53 1.43
N GLN A 91 -4.22 6.36 1.95
CA GLN A 91 -3.47 5.72 3.04
C GLN A 91 -2.00 5.48 2.64
N THR A 92 -1.75 5.05 1.40
CA THR A 92 -0.39 4.87 0.89
C THR A 92 0.33 6.21 0.71
N ALA A 93 -0.38 7.25 0.26
CA ALA A 93 0.19 8.60 0.15
C ALA A 93 0.63 9.13 1.53
N ASP A 94 -0.22 8.97 2.54
CA ASP A 94 0.07 9.39 3.92
C ASP A 94 1.26 8.59 4.51
N ALA A 95 1.30 7.28 4.25
CA ALA A 95 2.41 6.43 4.66
C ALA A 95 3.73 6.81 3.99
N LEU A 96 3.71 7.15 2.70
CA LEU A 96 4.89 7.67 1.98
C LEU A 96 5.37 8.99 2.58
N ALA A 97 4.45 9.93 2.79
CA ALA A 97 4.80 11.24 3.37
C ALA A 97 5.42 11.11 4.78
N ALA A 98 4.95 10.14 5.57
CA ALA A 98 5.46 9.89 6.92
C ALA A 98 6.80 9.16 6.94
N ASN A 99 7.00 8.19 6.02
CA ASN A 99 8.14 7.27 6.11
C ASN A 99 9.23 7.54 5.06
N ALA A 100 8.95 8.33 4.03
CA ALA A 100 9.88 8.66 2.95
C ALA A 100 9.70 10.12 2.52
N PRO A 101 10.05 11.08 3.38
CA PRO A 101 9.71 12.50 3.20
C PRO A 101 10.38 13.16 1.98
N SER A 102 11.41 12.56 1.42
CA SER A 102 12.02 13.04 0.18
C SER A 102 11.20 12.69 -1.07
N LEU A 103 10.24 11.76 -0.95
CA LEU A 103 9.34 11.41 -2.03
C LEU A 103 8.12 12.33 -2.07
N SER A 104 7.57 12.54 -3.26
CA SER A 104 6.41 13.39 -3.49
C SER A 104 5.21 12.57 -3.99
N PRO A 105 4.38 12.00 -3.09
CA PRO A 105 3.20 11.24 -3.50
C PRO A 105 2.12 12.17 -4.08
N ARG A 106 1.50 11.72 -5.19
CA ARG A 106 0.39 12.38 -5.87
C ARG A 106 -0.57 11.33 -6.41
N SER A 107 -1.85 11.68 -6.55
CA SER A 107 -2.72 10.83 -7.37
C SER A 107 -2.22 10.84 -8.81
N LEU A 108 -2.43 9.74 -9.54
CA LEU A 108 -2.04 9.65 -10.94
C LEU A 108 -2.69 10.76 -11.78
N ASN A 109 -3.95 11.10 -11.49
CA ASN A 109 -4.68 12.13 -12.22
C ASN A 109 -4.12 13.53 -11.99
N ASP A 110 -3.75 13.86 -10.77
CA ASP A 110 -3.19 15.18 -10.44
C ASP A 110 -1.73 15.29 -10.87
N GLY A 111 -0.95 14.24 -10.61
CA GLY A 111 0.47 14.23 -10.88
C GLY A 111 0.83 14.30 -12.36
N ARG A 112 0.09 13.61 -13.23
CA ARG A 112 0.33 13.65 -14.68
C ARG A 112 0.12 15.02 -15.33
N ASN A 113 -0.62 15.91 -14.67
CA ASN A 113 -0.84 17.29 -15.11
C ASN A 113 0.26 18.25 -14.64
N GLN A 114 1.22 17.76 -13.88
CA GLN A 114 2.39 18.50 -13.40
C GLN A 114 3.64 18.14 -14.21
N GLU A 115 4.70 18.87 -14.00
CA GLU A 115 6.00 18.49 -14.52
C GLU A 115 6.53 17.26 -13.76
N ALA A 116 7.01 16.26 -14.50
CA ALA A 116 7.59 15.05 -13.91
C ALA A 116 8.91 15.41 -13.20
N ARG A 117 9.14 14.82 -12.03
CA ARG A 117 10.33 15.06 -11.21
C ARG A 117 10.83 13.78 -10.59
N ALA A 118 12.12 13.70 -10.34
CA ALA A 118 12.72 12.63 -9.57
C ALA A 118 12.08 12.58 -8.17
N GLY A 119 11.80 11.37 -7.67
CA GLY A 119 11.15 11.15 -6.39
C GLY A 119 9.63 11.39 -6.39
N MET A 120 9.00 11.78 -7.52
CA MET A 120 7.54 11.83 -7.63
C MET A 120 7.00 10.39 -7.65
N VAL A 121 5.93 10.14 -6.86
CA VAL A 121 5.24 8.84 -6.78
C VAL A 121 3.79 9.02 -7.19
N LEU A 122 3.40 8.46 -8.34
CA LEU A 122 2.05 8.54 -8.88
C LEU A 122 1.24 7.34 -8.42
N LEU A 123 0.24 7.60 -7.59
CA LEU A 123 -0.61 6.58 -6.95
C LEU A 123 -1.92 6.38 -7.70
N SER A 124 -2.28 5.13 -7.95
CA SER A 124 -3.56 4.75 -8.57
C SER A 124 -3.92 3.31 -8.21
N THR A 125 -5.06 2.84 -8.73
CA THR A 125 -5.43 1.43 -8.71
C THR A 125 -5.22 0.82 -10.10
N ALA A 126 -4.98 -0.50 -10.14
CA ALA A 126 -4.91 -1.24 -11.40
C ALA A 126 -6.19 -1.06 -12.23
N GLN A 127 -7.36 -1.00 -11.59
CA GLN A 127 -8.64 -0.74 -12.26
C GLN A 127 -8.75 0.68 -12.81
N GLY A 128 -8.14 1.66 -12.14
CA GLY A 128 -8.11 3.05 -12.60
C GLY A 128 -7.44 3.18 -13.96
N VAL A 129 -6.36 2.43 -14.18
CA VAL A 129 -5.64 2.41 -15.46
C VAL A 129 -6.32 1.52 -16.49
N ALA A 130 -6.94 0.40 -16.05
CA ALA A 130 -7.61 -0.53 -16.94
C ALA A 130 -8.81 0.09 -17.67
N ARG A 131 -9.51 1.02 -17.03
CA ARG A 131 -10.67 1.73 -17.61
C ARG A 131 -10.29 2.91 -18.48
N ALA A 132 -9.09 3.39 -18.36
CA ALA A 132 -8.62 4.58 -19.05
C ALA A 132 -8.06 4.24 -20.42
N GLN A 133 -8.44 4.98 -21.44
CA GLN A 133 -7.83 4.90 -22.77
C GLN A 133 -6.45 5.60 -22.76
N TRP A 134 -5.58 5.18 -21.87
CA TRP A 134 -4.30 5.83 -21.60
C TRP A 134 -3.33 5.80 -22.80
N ARG A 135 -3.59 4.93 -23.79
CA ARG A 135 -2.73 4.78 -24.98
C ARG A 135 -3.05 5.79 -26.08
N THR A 136 -4.32 6.07 -26.35
CA THR A 136 -4.74 6.61 -27.64
C THR A 136 -5.59 7.86 -27.58
N LYS A 137 -6.13 8.23 -26.43
CA LYS A 137 -6.91 9.46 -26.30
C LYS A 137 -6.46 10.23 -25.07
N GLY A 138 -6.30 11.55 -25.24
CA GLY A 138 -6.21 12.45 -24.10
C GLY A 138 -7.38 12.19 -23.17
N TYR A 139 -7.14 12.31 -21.89
CA TYR A 139 -8.16 12.07 -20.86
C TYR A 139 -9.30 13.09 -20.87
N ASP A 140 -9.18 14.14 -21.66
CA ASP A 140 -10.19 15.16 -21.80
C ASP A 140 -11.09 14.84 -22.99
N ALA A 141 -12.38 14.64 -22.70
CA ALA A 141 -13.42 14.36 -23.68
C ALA A 141 -13.59 15.48 -24.72
N ASP A 142 -12.90 16.60 -24.56
CA ASP A 142 -13.13 17.83 -25.32
C ASP A 142 -11.94 18.30 -26.17
N GLY A 143 -10.97 17.49 -26.49
CA GLY A 143 -10.02 18.07 -27.39
C GLY A 143 -8.71 17.36 -27.71
N ASP A 144 -8.34 17.63 -28.87
CA ASP A 144 -7.15 17.43 -29.67
C ASP A 144 -5.79 17.68 -28.99
N ASP A 145 -5.69 17.72 -27.65
CA ASP A 145 -4.44 17.99 -26.96
C ASP A 145 -3.72 16.70 -26.55
N ASP A 146 -3.06 16.06 -27.49
CA ASP A 146 -2.17 14.90 -27.28
C ASP A 146 -1.10 15.15 -26.20
N THR A 147 -0.88 16.38 -25.80
CA THR A 147 0.18 16.76 -24.85
C THR A 147 -0.16 16.38 -23.40
N ARG A 148 -1.46 16.17 -23.08
CA ARG A 148 -1.95 15.84 -21.73
C ARG A 148 -2.18 14.36 -21.50
N THR A 149 -1.83 13.51 -22.45
CA THR A 149 -1.94 12.06 -22.28
C THR A 149 -0.91 11.53 -21.29
N LEU A 150 -1.21 10.40 -20.65
CA LEU A 150 -0.22 9.73 -19.82
C LEU A 150 1.01 9.31 -20.65
N ALA A 151 0.79 8.93 -21.91
CA ALA A 151 1.87 8.61 -22.83
C ALA A 151 2.81 9.80 -23.06
N ALA A 152 2.26 10.99 -23.32
CA ALA A 152 3.05 12.19 -23.49
C ALA A 152 3.78 12.60 -22.19
N PHE A 153 3.14 12.41 -21.04
CA PHE A 153 3.75 12.65 -19.73
C PHE A 153 4.97 11.73 -19.51
N VAL A 154 4.84 10.43 -19.73
CA VAL A 154 5.94 9.45 -19.58
C VAL A 154 7.05 9.74 -20.60
N ALA A 155 6.69 10.07 -21.85
CA ALA A 155 7.68 10.42 -22.88
C ALA A 155 8.50 11.66 -22.49
N ARG A 156 7.84 12.71 -21.95
CA ARG A 156 8.53 13.89 -21.45
C ARG A 156 9.45 13.58 -20.26
N ALA A 157 8.98 12.76 -19.32
CA ALA A 157 9.78 12.34 -18.17
C ALA A 157 11.05 11.62 -18.62
N ARG A 158 10.94 10.68 -19.56
CA ARG A 158 12.10 9.98 -20.14
C ARG A 158 13.03 10.91 -20.92
N ALA A 159 12.49 11.88 -21.67
CA ALA A 159 13.27 12.89 -22.36
C ALA A 159 14.07 13.81 -21.42
N GLN A 160 13.58 13.99 -20.18
CA GLN A 160 14.29 14.69 -19.10
C GLN A 160 15.33 13.80 -18.39
N GLY A 161 15.53 12.57 -18.82
CA GLY A 161 16.46 11.62 -18.21
C GLY A 161 15.92 10.89 -16.97
N LEU A 162 14.61 10.97 -16.70
CA LEU A 162 14.01 10.23 -15.60
C LEU A 162 13.83 8.75 -16.00
N GLN A 163 14.26 7.88 -15.10
CA GLN A 163 13.92 6.46 -15.14
C GLN A 163 12.50 6.25 -14.61
N VAL A 164 11.85 5.19 -15.01
CA VAL A 164 10.47 4.88 -14.62
C VAL A 164 10.46 3.66 -13.72
N GLY A 165 9.90 3.79 -12.54
CA GLY A 165 9.69 2.69 -11.61
C GLY A 165 8.20 2.30 -11.52
N LEU A 166 7.94 1.01 -11.38
CA LEU A 166 6.60 0.44 -11.19
C LEU A 166 6.57 -0.33 -9.88
N VAL A 167 5.61 0.02 -9.02
CA VAL A 167 5.29 -0.71 -7.79
C VAL A 167 3.89 -1.28 -7.90
N VAL A 168 3.75 -2.58 -7.61
CA VAL A 168 2.47 -3.29 -7.59
C VAL A 168 2.25 -3.87 -6.21
N ASP A 169 1.42 -3.22 -5.42
CA ASP A 169 1.05 -3.72 -4.09
C ASP A 169 -0.07 -4.76 -4.21
N GLU A 170 -0.04 -5.77 -3.33
CA GLU A 170 -0.91 -6.95 -3.36
C GLU A 170 -1.00 -7.57 -4.77
N ALA A 171 0.16 -7.82 -5.36
CA ALA A 171 0.32 -8.25 -6.75
C ALA A 171 -0.47 -9.53 -7.13
N HIS A 172 -0.99 -10.29 -6.14
CA HIS A 172 -1.89 -11.41 -6.37
C HIS A 172 -3.32 -10.97 -6.77
N ILE A 173 -3.65 -9.67 -6.62
CA ILE A 173 -4.94 -9.06 -6.96
C ILE A 173 -4.79 -8.29 -8.27
N GLY A 174 -5.37 -8.78 -9.37
CA GLY A 174 -5.44 -8.03 -10.62
C GLY A 174 -4.20 -8.09 -11.52
N VAL A 175 -3.17 -8.84 -11.13
CA VAL A 175 -2.03 -9.15 -11.99
C VAL A 175 -2.35 -10.43 -12.76
N ASP A 176 -3.11 -10.29 -13.83
CA ASP A 176 -3.38 -11.36 -14.80
C ASP A 176 -2.86 -10.90 -16.17
N LYS A 177 -2.25 -11.84 -16.93
CA LYS A 177 -1.69 -11.57 -18.27
C LYS A 177 -2.71 -10.99 -19.25
N ASN A 178 -3.98 -11.32 -19.05
CA ASN A 178 -5.09 -10.88 -19.91
C ASN A 178 -5.72 -9.56 -19.45
N THR A 179 -5.21 -8.95 -18.37
CA THR A 179 -5.77 -7.70 -17.87
C THR A 179 -5.20 -6.51 -18.65
N GLU A 180 -5.99 -5.46 -18.73
CA GLU A 180 -5.52 -4.17 -19.24
C GLU A 180 -4.34 -3.62 -18.42
N PHE A 181 -4.26 -4.00 -17.15
CA PHE A 181 -3.12 -3.65 -16.29
C PHE A 181 -1.82 -4.34 -16.75
N GLY A 182 -1.86 -5.61 -17.14
CA GLY A 182 -0.69 -6.29 -17.71
C GLY A 182 -0.20 -5.61 -19.00
N LYS A 183 -1.12 -5.23 -19.87
CA LYS A 183 -0.80 -4.45 -21.08
C LYS A 183 -0.22 -3.08 -20.75
N PHE A 184 -0.74 -2.42 -19.72
CA PHE A 184 -0.21 -1.15 -19.22
C PHE A 184 1.23 -1.31 -18.71
N ALA A 185 1.50 -2.30 -17.88
CA ALA A 185 2.84 -2.56 -17.33
C ALA A 185 3.87 -2.84 -18.43
N HIS A 186 3.48 -3.62 -19.44
CA HIS A 186 4.32 -3.89 -20.60
C HIS A 186 4.60 -2.60 -21.39
N TRP A 187 3.56 -1.82 -21.67
CA TRP A 187 3.71 -0.53 -22.37
C TRP A 187 4.58 0.46 -21.58
N LEU A 188 4.42 0.52 -20.25
CA LEU A 188 5.18 1.44 -19.41
C LEU A 188 6.69 1.15 -19.51
N GLY A 189 7.05 -0.13 -19.69
CA GLY A 189 8.44 -0.57 -19.83
C GLY A 189 9.28 -0.04 -18.70
N ALA A 190 8.89 -0.35 -17.45
CA ALA A 190 9.52 0.20 -16.27
C ALA A 190 10.98 -0.26 -16.15
N ASP A 191 11.87 0.68 -15.81
CA ASP A 191 13.28 0.41 -15.54
C ASP A 191 13.46 -0.32 -14.20
N TYR A 192 12.54 -0.07 -13.25
CA TYR A 192 12.49 -0.72 -11.94
C TYR A 192 11.11 -1.32 -11.71
N LEU A 193 11.06 -2.56 -11.25
CA LEU A 193 9.80 -3.23 -10.89
C LEU A 193 9.87 -3.78 -9.47
N VAL A 194 8.94 -3.34 -8.62
CA VAL A 194 8.74 -3.86 -7.26
C VAL A 194 7.33 -4.42 -7.16
N MET A 195 7.22 -5.66 -6.74
CA MET A 195 5.94 -6.31 -6.46
C MET A 195 5.90 -6.72 -5.00
N ALA A 196 4.74 -6.55 -4.35
CA ALA A 196 4.54 -7.00 -2.98
C ALA A 196 3.30 -7.87 -2.85
N THR A 197 3.37 -8.92 -2.03
CA THR A 197 2.23 -9.79 -1.77
C THR A 197 2.38 -10.54 -0.46
N ALA A 198 1.25 -10.77 0.23
CA ALA A 198 1.18 -11.68 1.37
C ALA A 198 0.92 -13.14 0.97
N THR A 199 0.29 -13.34 -0.19
CA THR A 199 -0.14 -14.65 -0.70
C THR A 199 0.31 -14.81 -2.15
N PRO A 200 1.58 -15.18 -2.39
CA PRO A 200 2.08 -15.32 -3.75
C PRO A 200 1.33 -16.43 -4.50
N LYS A 201 0.87 -16.09 -5.69
CA LYS A 201 0.42 -17.05 -6.70
C LYS A 201 1.50 -17.10 -7.76
N ASP A 202 2.51 -17.91 -7.53
CA ASP A 202 3.77 -17.88 -8.28
C ASP A 202 3.58 -18.04 -9.80
N GLU A 203 2.64 -18.87 -10.22
CA GLU A 203 2.34 -19.07 -11.65
C GLU A 203 1.85 -17.78 -12.31
N ARG A 204 0.89 -17.07 -11.68
CA ARG A 204 0.36 -15.80 -12.23
C ARG A 204 1.38 -14.69 -12.24
N LEU A 205 2.20 -14.61 -11.19
CA LEU A 205 3.28 -13.63 -11.12
C LEU A 205 4.34 -13.87 -12.19
N SER A 206 4.70 -15.14 -12.43
CA SER A 206 5.63 -15.54 -13.49
C SER A 206 5.08 -15.19 -14.87
N GLU A 207 3.81 -15.49 -15.14
CA GLU A 207 3.13 -15.13 -16.37
C GLU A 207 3.11 -13.60 -16.60
N PHE A 208 2.80 -12.83 -15.56
CA PHE A 208 2.82 -11.38 -15.64
C PHE A 208 4.22 -10.85 -15.98
N LEU A 209 5.25 -11.32 -15.29
CA LEU A 209 6.63 -10.93 -15.54
C LEU A 209 7.06 -11.22 -16.97
N THR A 210 6.77 -12.41 -17.44
CA THR A 210 7.06 -12.81 -18.85
C THR A 210 6.34 -11.90 -19.84
N HIS A 211 5.06 -11.58 -19.57
CA HIS A 211 4.29 -10.68 -20.42
C HIS A 211 4.80 -9.23 -20.37
N ALA A 212 5.27 -8.80 -19.23
CA ALA A 212 5.89 -7.48 -19.05
C ALA A 212 7.35 -7.39 -19.56
N GLY A 213 7.89 -8.49 -20.12
CA GLY A 213 9.21 -8.51 -20.74
C GLY A 213 10.36 -8.88 -19.79
N TYR A 214 10.06 -9.42 -18.60
CA TYR A 214 11.08 -9.83 -17.64
C TYR A 214 11.30 -11.35 -17.66
N SER A 215 12.56 -11.78 -17.68
CA SER A 215 12.93 -13.20 -17.73
C SER A 215 13.23 -13.81 -16.36
N ALA A 216 13.49 -13.00 -15.35
CA ALA A 216 13.83 -13.44 -14.00
C ALA A 216 13.34 -12.43 -12.96
N GLN A 217 13.21 -12.87 -11.72
CA GLN A 217 12.90 -12.02 -10.56
C GLN A 217 13.80 -12.37 -9.39
N GLU A 218 14.00 -11.42 -8.49
CA GLU A 218 14.64 -11.64 -7.20
C GLU A 218 13.59 -11.57 -6.09
N ALA A 219 13.48 -12.64 -5.29
CA ALA A 219 12.49 -12.74 -4.24
C ALA A 219 13.11 -12.40 -2.87
N PHE A 220 12.44 -11.54 -2.15
CA PHE A 220 12.74 -11.14 -0.77
C PHE A 220 11.59 -11.61 0.10
N ALA A 221 11.88 -12.41 1.10
CA ALA A 221 10.85 -13.01 1.93
C ALA A 221 11.12 -12.77 3.42
N VAL A 222 10.05 -12.61 4.17
CA VAL A 222 10.06 -12.65 5.63
C VAL A 222 9.01 -13.64 6.11
N SER A 223 9.37 -14.45 7.10
CA SER A 223 8.46 -15.41 7.70
C SER A 223 7.48 -14.73 8.66
N ARG A 224 6.37 -15.42 8.95
CA ARG A 224 5.45 -14.96 9.97
C ARG A 224 6.11 -14.89 11.36
N ASP A 225 7.01 -15.83 11.66
CA ASP A 225 7.66 -15.89 12.96
C ASP A 225 8.58 -14.70 13.20
N GLU A 226 9.32 -14.24 12.18
CA GLU A 226 10.11 -13.01 12.26
C GLU A 226 9.23 -11.77 12.55
N VAL A 227 8.09 -11.66 11.88
CA VAL A 227 7.15 -10.55 12.09
C VAL A 227 6.51 -10.59 13.48
N VAL A 228 6.19 -11.78 13.98
CA VAL A 228 5.66 -11.99 15.34
C VAL A 228 6.71 -11.68 16.40
N ASN A 229 7.95 -12.12 16.20
CA ASN A 229 9.05 -11.86 17.12
C ASN A 229 9.37 -10.36 17.22
N ALA A 230 9.23 -9.63 16.13
CA ALA A 230 9.32 -8.17 16.09
C ALA A 230 8.08 -7.47 16.67
N ARG A 231 7.08 -8.19 17.17
CA ARG A 231 5.81 -7.67 17.74
C ARG A 231 4.97 -6.83 16.77
N LEU A 232 5.20 -6.95 15.48
CA LEU A 232 4.42 -6.27 14.46
C LEU A 232 3.12 -7.01 14.12
N ASN A 233 3.00 -8.27 14.50
CA ASN A 233 1.80 -9.08 14.28
C ASN A 233 1.46 -9.91 15.52
N LYS A 234 0.18 -10.30 15.63
CA LYS A 234 -0.32 -11.12 16.73
C LYS A 234 0.28 -12.54 16.65
N LYS A 235 0.74 -13.05 17.78
CA LYS A 235 1.26 -14.41 17.90
C LYS A 235 0.17 -15.46 17.65
N TYR A 236 -1.03 -15.17 18.13
CA TYR A 236 -2.18 -16.07 18.02
C TYR A 236 -3.36 -15.37 17.35
N ILE A 237 -4.06 -16.10 16.50
CA ILE A 237 -5.37 -15.74 15.96
C ILE A 237 -6.33 -16.81 16.46
N GLU A 238 -7.31 -16.41 17.25
CA GLU A 238 -8.37 -17.29 17.69
C GLU A 238 -9.59 -17.13 16.76
N ALA A 239 -10.02 -18.23 16.16
CA ALA A 239 -11.26 -18.28 15.39
C ALA A 239 -12.34 -18.91 16.27
N VAL A 240 -13.41 -18.16 16.54
CA VAL A 240 -14.58 -18.68 17.27
C VAL A 240 -15.63 -19.10 16.26
N VAL A 241 -15.91 -20.41 16.23
CA VAL A 241 -16.94 -20.98 15.37
C VAL A 241 -18.22 -21.11 16.18
N TYR A 242 -19.28 -20.45 15.73
CA TYR A 242 -20.61 -20.58 16.35
C TYR A 242 -21.42 -21.67 15.64
N SER A 243 -21.83 -22.67 16.35
CA SER A 243 -22.83 -23.66 15.88
C SER A 243 -24.21 -23.08 16.06
N LEU A 244 -24.96 -22.97 14.98
CA LEU A 244 -26.34 -22.52 15.01
C LEU A 244 -27.27 -23.71 15.31
N GLY A 245 -27.98 -23.64 16.42
CA GLY A 245 -29.01 -24.63 16.74
C GLY A 245 -30.23 -24.49 15.80
N PRO A 246 -31.04 -25.54 15.69
CA PRO A 246 -32.21 -25.57 14.79
C PRO A 246 -33.32 -24.56 15.13
N THR A 247 -33.19 -23.87 16.26
CA THR A 247 -34.19 -22.89 16.74
C THR A 247 -33.93 -21.46 16.29
N MET A 248 -32.85 -21.20 15.56
CA MET A 248 -32.59 -19.83 15.05
C MET A 248 -33.41 -19.56 13.79
N ALA A 249 -34.52 -18.87 13.96
CA ALA A 249 -35.51 -18.69 12.92
C ALA A 249 -35.23 -17.49 12.01
N THR A 250 -34.35 -16.51 12.40
CA THR A 250 -34.13 -15.28 11.61
C THR A 250 -32.66 -14.85 11.58
N ILE A 251 -32.31 -14.11 10.52
CA ILE A 251 -30.95 -13.44 10.38
C ILE A 251 -30.72 -12.48 11.54
N THR A 252 -31.77 -11.87 12.09
CA THR A 252 -31.67 -10.94 13.22
C THR A 252 -31.26 -11.66 14.50
N ASP A 253 -31.79 -12.84 14.76
CA ASP A 253 -31.43 -13.67 15.92
C ASP A 253 -29.99 -14.16 15.82
N LEU A 254 -29.56 -14.53 14.62
CA LEU A 254 -28.18 -14.88 14.33
C LEU A 254 -27.23 -13.72 14.66
N ARG A 255 -27.51 -12.52 14.13
CA ARG A 255 -26.69 -11.33 14.37
C ARG A 255 -26.60 -11.00 15.86
N ARG A 256 -27.73 -11.04 16.59
CA ARG A 256 -27.77 -10.77 18.02
C ARG A 256 -26.94 -11.79 18.81
N THR A 257 -27.06 -13.08 18.47
CA THR A 257 -26.28 -14.13 19.11
C THR A 257 -24.80 -14.00 18.87
N VAL A 258 -24.36 -13.77 17.62
CA VAL A 258 -22.95 -13.55 17.27
C VAL A 258 -22.39 -12.34 18.00
N LEU A 259 -23.08 -11.20 18.00
CA LEU A 259 -22.64 -9.99 18.70
C LEU A 259 -22.51 -10.22 20.21
N ARG A 260 -23.51 -10.88 20.83
CA ARG A 260 -23.48 -11.16 22.27
C ARG A 260 -22.32 -12.08 22.64
N GLN A 261 -22.13 -13.16 21.90
CA GLN A 261 -21.05 -14.13 22.17
C GLN A 261 -19.67 -13.49 21.93
N SER A 262 -19.50 -12.70 20.87
CA SER A 262 -18.25 -11.98 20.60
C SER A 262 -17.94 -10.97 21.71
N TRP A 263 -18.95 -10.29 22.24
CA TRP A 263 -18.79 -9.37 23.36
C TRP A 263 -18.37 -10.08 24.64
N LEU A 264 -19.04 -11.19 24.98
CA LEU A 264 -18.67 -11.99 26.15
C LEU A 264 -17.22 -12.48 26.05
N ARG A 265 -16.83 -12.96 24.87
CA ARG A 265 -15.46 -13.42 24.64
C ARG A 265 -14.45 -12.30 24.75
N HIS A 266 -14.78 -11.11 24.25
CA HIS A 266 -13.95 -9.93 24.43
C HIS A 266 -13.68 -9.62 25.91
N LEU A 267 -14.72 -9.61 26.74
CA LEU A 267 -14.60 -9.39 28.18
C LEU A 267 -13.74 -10.48 28.88
N GLU A 268 -13.84 -11.73 28.47
CA GLU A 268 -12.98 -12.81 28.96
C GLU A 268 -11.50 -12.57 28.63
N ILE A 269 -11.23 -12.17 27.40
CA ILE A 269 -9.85 -11.86 26.94
C ILE A 269 -9.31 -10.66 27.72
N GLU A 270 -10.09 -9.58 27.87
CA GLU A 270 -9.66 -8.41 28.67
C GLU A 270 -9.29 -8.80 30.09
N LYS A 271 -10.15 -9.59 30.77
CA LYS A 271 -9.87 -10.08 32.14
C LYS A 271 -8.59 -10.92 32.18
N ALA A 272 -8.38 -11.78 31.19
CA ALA A 272 -7.18 -12.61 31.11
C ALA A 272 -5.90 -11.77 30.89
N LEU A 273 -5.97 -10.73 30.06
CA LEU A 273 -4.86 -9.80 29.83
C LEU A 273 -4.53 -8.99 31.09
N GLN A 274 -5.57 -8.45 31.76
CA GLN A 274 -5.38 -7.73 33.02
C GLN A 274 -4.76 -8.63 34.11
N ALA A 275 -5.19 -9.89 34.19
CA ALA A 275 -4.62 -10.87 35.13
C ALA A 275 -3.16 -11.24 34.80
N ALA A 276 -2.78 -11.13 33.53
CA ALA A 276 -1.41 -11.38 33.06
C ALA A 276 -0.50 -10.15 33.14
N GLY A 277 -1.02 -8.99 33.58
CA GLY A 277 -0.25 -7.75 33.68
C GLY A 277 0.04 -7.08 32.33
N VAL A 278 -0.79 -7.30 31.34
CA VAL A 278 -0.68 -6.75 29.98
C VAL A 278 -1.71 -5.65 29.77
#